data_a3e0c750ab11754d0283150c50f95f24
#
_entry.id   a3e0c750ab11754d0283150c50f95f24
#
_cell.length_a   1.000
_cell.length_b   1.000
_cell.length_c   1.000
_cell.angle_alpha   90.00
_cell.angle_beta   90.00
_cell.angle_gamma   90.00
#
_symmetry.space_group_name_H-M   'P 1'
#
loop_
_entity.id
_entity.type
_entity.pdbx_description
1 polymer ?
#
loop_
_entity_poly.entity_id
_entity_poly.type
_entity_poly.pdbx_seq_one_letter_code
_entity_poly.pdbx_strand_id
1 'polypeptide(L)' 'MNERTLRIVGWMSAPNESPTLSELAERCGVSERTIRNDVTTLNRQLAEKGV' A
#
# COMPACT_ATOMS: atom_id res chain seq x y z
N MET A 1 2.94 6.25 10.12
CA MET A 1 3.05 5.58 8.81
C MET A 1 4.51 5.44 8.44
N ASN A 2 4.95 4.28 7.99
CA ASN A 2 6.35 4.10 7.63
C ASN A 2 6.57 4.46 6.16
N GLU A 3 7.83 4.51 5.76
CA GLU A 3 8.20 4.88 4.40
C GLU A 3 7.58 3.97 3.34
N ARG A 4 7.54 2.67 3.61
CA ARG A 4 6.96 1.71 2.68
C ARG A 4 5.47 2.01 2.45
N THR A 5 4.75 2.31 3.52
CA THR A 5 3.33 2.63 3.44
C THR A 5 3.11 3.88 2.59
N LEU A 6 3.95 4.90 2.76
CA LEU A 6 3.86 6.13 1.96
C LEU A 6 4.11 5.85 0.48
N ARG A 7 5.05 4.97 0.16
CA ARG A 7 5.31 4.60 -1.22
C ARG A 7 4.13 3.88 -1.84
N ILE A 8 3.50 2.98 -1.08
CA ILE A 8 2.33 2.26 -1.56
C ILE A 8 1.20 3.24 -1.87
N VAL A 9 0.95 4.18 -0.98
CA VAL A 9 -0.08 5.20 -1.19
C VAL A 9 0.21 6.02 -2.46
N GLY A 10 1.47 6.41 -2.64
CA GLY A 10 1.87 7.17 -3.82
C GLY A 10 1.61 6.41 -5.12
N TRP A 11 1.95 5.13 -5.15
CA TRP A 11 1.74 4.30 -6.34
C TRP A 11 0.26 4.08 -6.62
N MET A 12 -0.54 3.88 -5.57
CA MET A 12 -1.98 3.65 -5.72
C MET A 12 -2.71 4.91 -6.19
N SER A 13 -2.15 6.07 -5.89
CA SER A 13 -2.75 7.35 -6.28
C SER A 13 -2.35 7.82 -7.67
N ALA A 14 -1.38 7.15 -8.29
CA ALA A 14 -0.92 7.54 -9.63
C ALA A 14 -2.02 7.27 -10.66
N PRO A 15 -2.40 8.26 -11.47
CA PRO A 15 -3.53 8.12 -12.38
C PRO A 15 -3.31 7.12 -13.51
N ASN A 16 -2.07 6.87 -13.87
CA ASN A 16 -1.74 5.98 -14.98
C ASN A 16 -1.15 4.65 -14.56
N GLU A 17 -1.16 4.36 -13.27
CA GLU A 17 -0.57 3.13 -12.76
C GLU A 17 -1.53 2.43 -11.81
N SER A 18 -1.67 1.12 -12.00
CA SER A 18 -2.45 0.28 -11.09
C SER A 18 -1.63 -0.96 -10.78
N PRO A 19 -0.55 -0.82 -9.99
CA PRO A 19 0.32 -1.95 -9.70
C PRO A 19 -0.42 -3.03 -8.92
N THR A 20 -0.12 -4.29 -9.24
CA THR A 20 -0.66 -5.42 -8.50
C THR A 20 0.07 -5.54 -7.17
N LEU A 21 -0.49 -6.36 -6.27
CA LEU A 21 0.18 -6.65 -5.00
C LEU A 21 1.56 -7.25 -5.25
N SER A 22 1.66 -8.09 -6.27
CA SER A 22 2.92 -8.71 -6.65
C SER A 22 3.96 -7.68 -7.05
N GLU A 23 3.56 -6.70 -7.85
CA GLU A 23 4.44 -5.62 -8.28
C GLU A 23 4.87 -4.73 -7.11
N LEU A 24 3.93 -4.40 -6.23
CA LEU A 24 4.25 -3.62 -5.05
C LEU A 24 5.25 -4.34 -4.15
N ALA A 25 5.04 -5.64 -3.96
CA ALA A 25 5.94 -6.45 -3.15
C ALA A 25 7.35 -6.45 -3.74
N GLU A 26 7.45 -6.59 -5.04
CA GLU A 26 8.73 -6.60 -5.73
C GLU A 26 9.44 -5.26 -5.60
N ARG A 27 8.72 -4.17 -5.78
CA ARG A 27 9.27 -2.82 -5.67
C ARG A 27 9.76 -2.52 -4.25
N CYS A 28 9.05 -3.04 -3.25
CA CYS A 28 9.40 -2.81 -1.85
C CYS A 28 10.41 -3.83 -1.32
N GLY A 29 10.65 -4.90 -2.05
CA GLY A 29 11.56 -5.95 -1.59
C GLY A 29 11.00 -6.77 -0.43
N VAL A 30 9.68 -6.94 -0.39
CA VAL A 30 9.00 -7.71 0.64
C VAL A 30 8.03 -8.70 0.00
N SER A 31 7.41 -9.56 0.80
CA SER A 31 6.44 -10.53 0.29
C SER A 31 5.08 -9.86 0.02
N GLU A 32 4.27 -10.50 -0.83
CA GLU A 32 2.91 -10.04 -1.08
C GLU A 32 2.08 -9.98 0.20
N ARG A 33 2.33 -10.93 1.10
CA ARG A 33 1.64 -10.97 2.38
C ARG A 33 1.89 -9.69 3.16
N THR A 34 3.13 -9.22 3.18
CA THR A 34 3.49 -7.98 3.86
C THR A 34 2.76 -6.79 3.25
N ILE A 35 2.69 -6.72 1.92
CA ILE A 35 1.99 -5.64 1.24
C ILE A 35 0.50 -5.70 1.55
N ARG A 36 -0.08 -6.88 1.54
CA ARG A 36 -1.51 -7.06 1.86
C ARG A 36 -1.81 -6.58 3.27
N ASN A 37 -0.93 -6.89 4.21
CA ASN A 37 -1.10 -6.42 5.59
C ASN A 37 -1.01 -4.90 5.68
N ASP A 38 -0.09 -4.29 4.94
CA ASP A 38 0.06 -2.83 4.93
C ASP A 38 -1.18 -2.16 4.36
N VAL A 39 -1.72 -2.68 3.28
CA VAL A 39 -2.95 -2.14 2.67
C VAL A 39 -4.13 -2.26 3.63
N THR A 40 -4.25 -3.40 4.29
CA THR A 40 -5.31 -3.62 5.27
C THR A 40 -5.21 -2.63 6.42
N THR A 41 -3.98 -2.37 6.89
CA THR A 41 -3.73 -1.41 7.96
C THR A 41 -4.13 0.00 7.52
N LEU A 42 -3.77 0.37 6.30
CA LEU A 42 -4.14 1.68 5.75
C LEU A 42 -5.65 1.86 5.70
N ASN A 43 -6.36 0.87 5.19
CA ASN A 43 -7.81 0.93 5.10
C ASN A 43 -8.46 1.06 6.47
N ARG A 44 -7.91 0.36 7.45
CA ARG A 44 -8.41 0.44 8.82
C ARG A 44 -8.21 1.84 9.40
N GLN A 45 -7.02 2.41 9.21
CA GLN A 45 -6.73 3.75 9.72
C GLN A 45 -7.62 4.81 9.08
N LEU A 46 -7.87 4.70 7.79
CA LEU A 46 -8.75 5.64 7.10
C LEU A 46 -10.18 5.54 7.65
N ALA A 47 -10.64 4.32 7.87
CA ALA A 47 -11.98 4.09 8.42
C ALA A 47 -12.11 4.66 9.83
N GLU A 48 -11.09 4.46 10.66
CA GLU A 48 -11.09 4.97 12.03
C GLU A 48 -11.13 6.49 12.10
N LYS A 49 -10.55 7.16 11.11
CA LYS A 49 -10.54 8.62 11.08
C LYS A 49 -11.81 9.20 10.47
N GLY A 50 -12.75 8.38 10.11
CA GLY A 50 -14.02 8.82 9.57
C GLY A 50 -13.94 9.40 8.17
N VAL A 51 -13.01 8.94 7.42
CA VAL A 51 -12.80 9.43 6.06
C VAL A 51 -13.52 8.53 5.06
#